data_8136f4c1aca69b5ae9e9cd6964e45209
#
_entry.id   8136f4c1aca69b5ae9e9cd6964e45209
#
_cell.length_a   1.000
_cell.length_b   1.000
_cell.length_c   1.000
_cell.angle_alpha   90.00
_cell.angle_beta   90.00
_cell.angle_gamma   90.00
#
_symmetry.space_group_name_H-M   'P 1'
#
loop_
_entity.id
_entity.type
_entity.pdbx_description
1 polymer ?
#
loop_
_entity_poly.entity_id
_entity_poly.type
_entity_poly.pdbx_seq_one_letter_code
_entity_poly.pdbx_strand_id
1 'polypeptide(L)'
;MSAARPHIHFVTGRLAEHSLRQVLERLAPRVGFECTVQVMPITVAALMTTPWIAKRLEVPPGTTRIQIPGACRGPLEAFAEVTPIPIERGPADLRALDEFFGQKSRDLSGYGQHDIEIIAEINHAPRLTAADLLTAARQLTDDGADRIDVGCDPGDVWAGVGDAVRMLVAEGFRVSIDSFEPREVAAATRAGASLVLSVNSTNAAAAADWGCEVVVVPDVPATLEGFDGTVESLAKAGVAFRLDPVLEPIGFGFAASLGRYLDVRRRYPQAEMMMGIGNLTELTDVDSAGVNTLLIGFCQEAGIRSVLTTEVIHWARSSVRECSLARALAWHAVTNRTLPKHVEPRLVTLRGGKPHEHGPEVLDRLAEAIRDPNFRVFAEGGLIHLVGAGLHLESRDPFRLFEELGAAGRADVDAGHAFYLGYEMAKAVTALTLGKDYRQDQALDWGHLTQPEIGHGPSRAAARAAETASRTGGLPRESPTTVSREHKC
;
A
#
# COMPACT_ATOMS: atom_id res chain seq x y z
N MET A 1 -29.95 39.81 8.12
CA MET A 1 -30.60 39.01 7.06
C MET A 1 -29.71 37.81 6.79
N SER A 2 -30.18 36.61 7.14
CA SER A 2 -29.40 35.38 6.82
C SER A 2 -29.32 35.24 5.30
N ALA A 3 -28.13 35.19 4.74
CA ALA A 3 -27.96 34.92 3.31
C ALA A 3 -28.62 33.57 3.00
N ALA A 4 -29.46 33.53 1.97
CA ALA A 4 -30.09 32.28 1.54
C ALA A 4 -28.96 31.26 1.22
N ARG A 5 -29.13 30.03 1.69
CA ARG A 5 -28.14 28.97 1.39
C ARG A 5 -28.14 28.70 -0.11
N PRO A 6 -26.95 28.52 -0.72
CA PRO A 6 -26.88 28.15 -2.12
C PRO A 6 -27.54 26.80 -2.33
N HIS A 7 -28.32 26.66 -3.42
CA HIS A 7 -28.94 25.41 -3.80
C HIS A 7 -28.20 24.80 -4.98
N ILE A 8 -27.60 23.62 -4.78
CA ILE A 8 -26.80 22.92 -5.79
C ILE A 8 -27.59 21.73 -6.35
N HIS A 9 -27.78 21.71 -7.65
CA HIS A 9 -28.44 20.61 -8.34
C HIS A 9 -27.40 19.65 -8.90
N PHE A 10 -27.40 18.41 -8.40
CA PHE A 10 -26.48 17.35 -8.80
C PHE A 10 -27.10 16.46 -9.86
N VAL A 11 -26.32 16.13 -10.90
CA VAL A 11 -26.70 15.19 -11.94
C VAL A 11 -25.90 13.92 -11.79
N THR A 12 -26.55 12.75 -11.87
CA THR A 12 -25.88 11.46 -11.75
C THR A 12 -26.54 10.37 -12.61
N GLY A 13 -25.90 9.21 -12.71
CA GLY A 13 -26.51 7.99 -13.26
C GLY A 13 -27.08 7.10 -12.16
N ARG A 14 -27.85 6.09 -12.55
CA ARG A 14 -28.60 5.20 -11.63
C ARG A 14 -27.68 4.50 -10.63
N LEU A 15 -26.54 3.98 -11.08
CA LEU A 15 -25.63 3.23 -10.23
C LEU A 15 -25.01 4.09 -9.11
N ALA A 16 -24.76 5.38 -9.36
CA ALA A 16 -24.12 6.27 -8.41
C ALA A 16 -25.09 7.07 -7.54
N GLU A 17 -26.41 6.94 -7.76
CA GLU A 17 -27.44 7.71 -7.05
C GLU A 17 -27.36 7.52 -5.53
N HIS A 18 -27.38 6.27 -5.07
CA HIS A 18 -27.38 5.96 -3.65
C HIS A 18 -26.13 6.52 -2.95
N SER A 19 -24.96 6.28 -3.52
CA SER A 19 -23.69 6.78 -2.98
C SER A 19 -23.63 8.30 -2.97
N LEU A 20 -24.10 8.95 -4.04
CA LEU A 20 -24.16 10.42 -4.09
C LEU A 20 -25.05 10.98 -3.00
N ARG A 21 -26.25 10.40 -2.82
CA ARG A 21 -27.18 10.85 -1.77
C ARG A 21 -26.59 10.70 -0.37
N GLN A 22 -25.95 9.58 -0.07
CA GLN A 22 -25.27 9.37 1.21
C GLN A 22 -24.15 10.41 1.45
N VAL A 23 -23.34 10.70 0.44
CA VAL A 23 -22.31 11.74 0.55
C VAL A 23 -22.93 13.11 0.77
N LEU A 24 -23.96 13.48 0.02
CA LEU A 24 -24.61 14.77 0.12
C LEU A 24 -25.35 14.97 1.46
N GLU A 25 -25.98 13.94 1.99
CA GLU A 25 -26.64 13.98 3.30
C GLU A 25 -25.68 14.37 4.42
N ARG A 26 -24.43 13.90 4.34
CA ARG A 26 -23.36 14.25 5.28
C ARG A 26 -22.70 15.59 4.96
N LEU A 27 -22.49 15.89 3.67
CA LEU A 27 -21.69 17.02 3.20
C LEU A 27 -22.48 18.34 3.23
N ALA A 28 -23.72 18.34 2.75
CA ALA A 28 -24.51 19.54 2.58
C ALA A 28 -24.72 20.34 3.89
N PRO A 29 -25.03 19.72 5.04
CA PRO A 29 -25.10 20.46 6.32
C PRO A 29 -23.78 21.06 6.77
N ARG A 30 -22.65 20.37 6.47
CA ARG A 30 -21.29 20.81 6.87
C ARG A 30 -20.80 21.99 6.06
N VAL A 31 -21.11 22.00 4.77
CA VAL A 31 -20.71 23.07 3.84
C VAL A 31 -21.72 24.23 3.87
N GLY A 32 -22.98 23.95 4.23
CA GLY A 32 -24.01 24.97 4.35
C GLY A 32 -24.77 25.24 3.04
N PHE A 33 -25.00 24.21 2.20
CA PHE A 33 -25.84 24.33 1.00
C PHE A 33 -27.06 23.41 1.07
N GLU A 34 -28.06 23.68 0.24
CA GLU A 34 -29.18 22.78 -0.07
C GLU A 34 -28.91 22.05 -1.35
N CYS A 35 -29.43 20.83 -1.51
CA CYS A 35 -29.17 20.07 -2.72
C CYS A 35 -30.41 19.32 -3.23
N THR A 36 -30.42 19.13 -4.54
CA THR A 36 -31.32 18.22 -5.26
C THR A 36 -30.51 17.31 -6.16
N VAL A 37 -31.02 16.11 -6.47
CA VAL A 37 -30.32 15.13 -7.32
C VAL A 37 -31.24 14.72 -8.44
N GLN A 38 -30.79 14.92 -9.68
CA GLN A 38 -31.40 14.37 -10.88
C GLN A 38 -30.69 13.11 -11.31
N VAL A 39 -31.43 12.01 -11.38
CA VAL A 39 -30.89 10.72 -11.84
C VAL A 39 -31.23 10.55 -13.32
N MET A 40 -30.20 10.55 -14.13
CA MET A 40 -30.34 10.39 -15.57
C MET A 40 -30.67 8.94 -15.97
N PRO A 41 -31.38 8.70 -17.08
CA PRO A 41 -31.76 7.37 -17.54
C PRO A 41 -30.58 6.63 -18.15
N ILE A 42 -29.46 6.55 -17.43
CA ILE A 42 -28.24 5.83 -17.77
C ILE A 42 -27.66 5.18 -16.53
N THR A 43 -27.14 3.97 -16.67
CA THR A 43 -26.58 3.19 -15.54
C THR A 43 -25.28 3.83 -15.02
N VAL A 44 -24.33 4.08 -15.92
CA VAL A 44 -22.99 4.55 -15.55
C VAL A 44 -22.84 6.04 -15.88
N ALA A 45 -22.70 6.86 -14.85
CA ALA A 45 -22.58 8.30 -14.96
C ALA A 45 -21.41 8.77 -15.85
N ALA A 46 -20.29 8.06 -15.83
CA ALA A 46 -19.09 8.37 -16.63
C ALA A 46 -19.30 8.25 -18.15
N LEU A 47 -20.37 7.57 -18.57
CA LEU A 47 -20.68 7.42 -20.01
C LEU A 47 -21.50 8.58 -20.58
N MET A 48 -21.97 9.50 -19.74
CA MET A 48 -22.71 10.69 -20.17
C MET A 48 -21.81 11.67 -20.93
N THR A 49 -22.40 12.33 -21.92
CA THR A 49 -21.79 13.49 -22.55
C THR A 49 -22.58 14.76 -22.24
N THR A 50 -21.91 15.90 -22.25
CA THR A 50 -22.57 17.19 -21.94
C THR A 50 -23.73 17.49 -22.87
N PRO A 51 -23.72 17.26 -24.21
CA PRO A 51 -24.89 17.44 -25.06
C PRO A 51 -26.05 16.47 -24.74
N TRP A 52 -25.71 15.25 -24.28
CA TRP A 52 -26.74 14.26 -23.90
C TRP A 52 -27.43 14.65 -22.60
N ILE A 53 -26.65 15.17 -21.60
CA ILE A 53 -27.21 15.71 -20.35
C ILE A 53 -28.04 16.93 -20.64
N ALA A 54 -27.57 17.89 -21.44
CA ALA A 54 -28.25 19.14 -21.76
C ALA A 54 -29.68 18.92 -22.28
N LYS A 55 -29.89 17.90 -23.10
CA LYS A 55 -31.22 17.53 -23.64
C LYS A 55 -32.20 16.98 -22.61
N ARG A 56 -31.73 16.62 -21.40
CA ARG A 56 -32.50 15.92 -20.36
C ARG A 56 -32.46 16.62 -19.01
N LEU A 57 -31.71 17.70 -18.93
CA LEU A 57 -31.54 18.45 -17.71
C LEU A 57 -32.83 19.15 -17.31
N GLU A 58 -33.29 18.85 -16.10
CA GLU A 58 -34.42 19.49 -15.43
C GLU A 58 -33.88 20.33 -14.29
N VAL A 59 -34.03 21.65 -14.36
CA VAL A 59 -33.47 22.55 -13.35
C VAL A 59 -34.53 22.95 -12.35
N PRO A 60 -34.43 22.52 -11.07
CA PRO A 60 -35.36 22.90 -10.03
C PRO A 60 -35.35 24.41 -9.76
N PRO A 61 -36.49 24.99 -9.37
CA PRO A 61 -36.53 26.40 -8.95
C PRO A 61 -35.59 26.66 -7.78
N GLY A 62 -34.93 27.82 -7.80
CA GLY A 62 -33.98 28.22 -6.75
C GLY A 62 -32.58 27.64 -6.89
N THR A 63 -32.31 26.82 -7.91
CA THR A 63 -30.96 26.30 -8.18
C THR A 63 -29.98 27.44 -8.46
N THR A 64 -28.89 27.49 -7.74
CA THR A 64 -27.82 28.49 -7.90
C THR A 64 -26.62 27.95 -8.64
N ARG A 65 -26.44 26.62 -8.68
CA ARG A 65 -25.34 25.92 -9.36
C ARG A 65 -25.78 24.51 -9.75
N ILE A 66 -25.26 24.03 -10.87
CA ILE A 66 -25.49 22.66 -11.32
C ILE A 66 -24.15 21.92 -11.36
N GLN A 67 -24.13 20.72 -10.81
CA GLN A 67 -22.92 19.90 -10.79
C GLN A 67 -23.15 18.59 -11.54
N ILE A 68 -22.35 18.38 -12.59
CA ILE A 68 -22.36 17.16 -13.40
C ILE A 68 -21.18 16.26 -13.01
N PRO A 69 -21.23 14.92 -13.27
CA PRO A 69 -20.13 14.02 -12.96
C PRO A 69 -18.83 14.43 -13.66
N GLY A 70 -17.71 14.35 -12.92
CA GLY A 70 -16.39 14.77 -13.42
C GLY A 70 -15.90 14.00 -14.64
N ALA A 71 -16.30 12.73 -14.77
CA ALA A 71 -15.92 11.87 -15.91
C ALA A 71 -16.74 12.15 -17.20
N CYS A 72 -17.76 13.03 -17.16
CA CYS A 72 -18.55 13.38 -18.35
C CYS A 72 -17.71 14.04 -19.42
N ARG A 73 -17.90 13.64 -20.68
CA ARG A 73 -17.16 14.17 -21.83
C ARG A 73 -17.96 15.26 -22.55
N GLY A 74 -17.25 16.15 -23.26
CA GLY A 74 -17.82 17.20 -24.10
C GLY A 74 -17.70 18.60 -23.51
N PRO A 75 -17.96 19.68 -24.27
CA PRO A 75 -17.81 21.05 -23.82
C PRO A 75 -18.99 21.49 -22.92
N LEU A 76 -18.75 22.35 -21.92
CA LEU A 76 -19.79 22.89 -21.04
C LEU A 76 -20.71 23.88 -21.77
N GLU A 77 -20.26 24.45 -22.86
CA GLU A 77 -21.04 25.35 -23.75
C GLU A 77 -22.32 24.69 -24.27
N ALA A 78 -22.39 23.35 -24.31
CA ALA A 78 -23.60 22.60 -24.65
C ALA A 78 -24.83 22.94 -23.76
N PHE A 79 -24.63 23.55 -22.61
CA PHE A 79 -25.70 23.96 -21.71
C PHE A 79 -26.15 25.42 -21.87
N ALA A 80 -25.44 26.22 -22.68
CA ALA A 80 -25.71 27.67 -22.80
C ALA A 80 -27.14 27.99 -23.26
N GLU A 81 -27.73 27.13 -24.09
CA GLU A 81 -29.12 27.28 -24.55
C GLU A 81 -30.16 26.68 -23.59
N VAL A 82 -29.73 25.93 -22.58
CA VAL A 82 -30.63 25.19 -21.67
C VAL A 82 -30.87 25.97 -20.37
N THR A 83 -29.81 26.59 -19.82
CA THR A 83 -29.91 27.31 -18.55
C THR A 83 -28.81 28.36 -18.43
N PRO A 84 -29.12 29.52 -17.81
CA PRO A 84 -28.12 30.52 -17.44
C PRO A 84 -27.37 30.17 -16.15
N ILE A 85 -27.77 29.12 -15.44
CA ILE A 85 -27.17 28.73 -14.16
C ILE A 85 -25.79 28.15 -14.39
N PRO A 86 -24.77 28.55 -13.61
CA PRO A 86 -23.43 28.00 -13.70
C PRO A 86 -23.39 26.49 -13.55
N ILE A 87 -22.73 25.83 -14.52
CA ILE A 87 -22.52 24.38 -14.51
C ILE A 87 -21.05 24.09 -14.36
N GLU A 88 -20.72 23.18 -13.46
CA GLU A 88 -19.36 22.73 -13.26
C GLU A 88 -19.26 21.19 -13.22
N ARG A 89 -18.08 20.66 -13.54
CA ARG A 89 -17.79 19.25 -13.34
C ARG A 89 -17.35 19.05 -11.89
N GLY A 90 -17.94 18.07 -11.26
CA GLY A 90 -17.45 17.56 -9.97
C GLY A 90 -16.15 16.74 -10.13
N PRO A 91 -15.65 16.15 -9.06
CA PRO A 91 -14.54 15.22 -9.12
C PRO A 91 -14.91 13.96 -9.94
N ALA A 92 -13.91 13.28 -10.49
CA ALA A 92 -14.10 12.02 -11.19
C ALA A 92 -14.56 10.89 -10.26
N ASP A 93 -14.16 10.97 -8.98
CA ASP A 93 -14.52 10.03 -7.91
C ASP A 93 -15.37 10.75 -6.86
N LEU A 94 -16.51 10.16 -6.49
CA LEU A 94 -17.38 10.70 -5.44
C LEU A 94 -16.70 10.85 -4.06
N ARG A 95 -15.68 10.07 -3.79
CA ARG A 95 -14.89 10.16 -2.55
C ARG A 95 -14.14 11.48 -2.43
N ALA A 96 -13.84 12.12 -3.55
CA ALA A 96 -13.20 13.43 -3.59
C ALA A 96 -14.19 14.60 -3.50
N LEU A 97 -15.51 14.33 -3.30
CA LEU A 97 -16.53 15.38 -3.25
C LEU A 97 -16.37 16.27 -2.01
N ASP A 98 -15.99 15.70 -0.86
CA ASP A 98 -15.69 16.46 0.35
C ASP A 98 -14.59 17.50 0.08
N GLU A 99 -13.49 17.09 -0.57
CA GLU A 99 -12.37 17.95 -0.94
C GLU A 99 -12.75 19.01 -1.97
N PHE A 100 -13.53 18.62 -2.97
CA PHE A 100 -14.04 19.51 -4.00
C PHE A 100 -14.85 20.69 -3.41
N PHE A 101 -15.57 20.47 -2.32
CA PHE A 101 -16.27 21.49 -1.57
C PHE A 101 -15.44 22.15 -0.46
N GLY A 102 -14.11 22.06 -0.53
CA GLY A 102 -13.20 22.71 0.41
C GLY A 102 -13.29 22.18 1.84
N GLN A 103 -13.99 21.04 2.03
CA GLN A 103 -13.89 20.32 3.28
C GLN A 103 -12.52 19.65 3.25
N LYS A 104 -11.61 20.09 4.09
CA LYS A 104 -10.29 19.51 4.17
C LYS A 104 -10.44 17.98 4.31
N SER A 105 -10.11 17.23 3.29
CA SER A 105 -9.36 16.02 3.49
C SER A 105 -8.24 16.41 4.45
N ARG A 106 -7.90 15.57 5.44
CA ARG A 106 -6.79 15.87 6.36
C ARG A 106 -5.67 16.47 5.52
N ASP A 107 -5.13 17.59 5.98
CA ASP A 107 -3.95 18.15 5.32
C ASP A 107 -2.82 17.13 5.43
N LEU A 108 -2.63 16.38 4.36
CA LEU A 108 -1.55 15.43 4.19
C LEU A 108 -0.37 16.07 3.45
N SER A 109 -0.36 17.41 3.32
CA SER A 109 0.81 18.11 2.83
C SER A 109 1.99 17.81 3.76
N GLY A 110 3.07 17.29 3.20
CA GLY A 110 4.23 16.81 3.97
C GLY A 110 4.11 15.39 4.53
N TYR A 111 3.04 14.64 4.25
CA TYR A 111 3.01 13.22 4.56
C TYR A 111 4.10 12.47 3.79
N GLY A 112 4.74 11.49 4.45
CA GLY A 112 5.88 10.76 3.91
C GLY A 112 7.22 11.14 4.53
N GLN A 113 7.26 12.23 5.33
CA GLN A 113 8.44 12.56 6.13
C GLN A 113 8.61 11.57 7.28
N HIS A 114 9.85 11.33 7.65
CA HIS A 114 10.24 10.44 8.75
C HIS A 114 11.63 10.81 9.27
N ASP A 115 12.00 10.31 10.45
CA ASP A 115 13.29 10.48 11.09
C ASP A 115 13.81 9.18 11.75
N ILE A 116 13.13 8.05 11.49
CA ILE A 116 13.59 6.72 11.91
C ILE A 116 14.31 6.05 10.74
N GLU A 117 15.59 5.68 10.95
CA GLU A 117 16.39 4.85 10.04
C GLU A 117 15.91 3.40 10.11
N ILE A 118 15.68 2.76 8.97
CA ILE A 118 15.40 1.33 8.87
C ILE A 118 16.67 0.61 8.46
N ILE A 119 17.15 -0.25 9.34
CA ILE A 119 18.26 -1.17 9.10
C ILE A 119 17.64 -2.52 8.77
N ALA A 120 17.90 -3.04 7.58
CA ALA A 120 17.35 -4.31 7.12
C ALA A 120 18.46 -5.36 7.06
N GLU A 121 18.31 -6.42 7.84
CA GLU A 121 19.31 -7.47 7.93
C GLU A 121 19.12 -8.52 6.82
N ILE A 122 20.24 -8.85 6.19
CA ILE A 122 20.37 -10.04 5.36
C ILE A 122 21.00 -11.14 6.23
N ASN A 123 20.14 -11.98 6.79
CA ASN A 123 20.54 -13.06 7.68
C ASN A 123 21.35 -14.10 6.91
N HIS A 124 22.30 -14.74 7.61
CA HIS A 124 23.13 -15.81 7.03
C HIS A 124 23.83 -15.40 5.74
N ALA A 125 24.29 -14.17 5.62
CA ALA A 125 24.96 -13.65 4.44
C ALA A 125 26.14 -14.53 3.94
N PRO A 126 26.90 -15.23 4.81
CA PRO A 126 27.95 -16.16 4.37
C PRO A 126 27.47 -17.28 3.45
N ARG A 127 26.18 -17.62 3.46
CA ARG A 127 25.59 -18.72 2.66
C ARG A 127 25.11 -18.26 1.29
N LEU A 128 25.12 -16.96 1.03
CA LEU A 128 24.64 -16.37 -0.22
C LEU A 128 25.78 -16.20 -1.22
N THR A 129 25.44 -16.33 -2.50
CA THR A 129 26.36 -15.87 -3.54
C THR A 129 26.41 -14.33 -3.58
N ALA A 130 27.46 -13.75 -4.14
CA ALA A 130 27.55 -12.29 -4.31
C ALA A 130 26.36 -11.71 -5.09
N ALA A 131 25.85 -12.44 -6.10
CA ALA A 131 24.70 -12.03 -6.88
C ALA A 131 23.39 -12.06 -6.07
N ASP A 132 23.19 -13.08 -5.24
CA ASP A 132 22.01 -13.20 -4.38
C ASP A 132 22.03 -12.14 -3.27
N LEU A 133 23.21 -11.89 -2.67
CA LEU A 133 23.39 -10.85 -1.66
C LEU A 133 23.05 -9.46 -2.22
N LEU A 134 23.51 -9.15 -3.44
CA LEU A 134 23.21 -7.89 -4.11
C LEU A 134 21.72 -7.77 -4.47
N THR A 135 21.11 -8.86 -4.91
CA THR A 135 19.68 -8.90 -5.23
C THR A 135 18.84 -8.65 -3.98
N ALA A 136 19.18 -9.29 -2.86
CA ALA A 136 18.51 -9.06 -1.57
C ALA A 136 18.67 -7.61 -1.10
N ALA A 137 19.87 -7.04 -1.19
CA ALA A 137 20.13 -5.65 -0.80
C ALA A 137 19.31 -4.65 -1.61
N ARG A 138 19.17 -4.86 -2.93
CA ARG A 138 18.31 -4.03 -3.80
C ARG A 138 16.86 -4.13 -3.42
N GLN A 139 16.34 -5.35 -3.21
CA GLN A 139 14.96 -5.57 -2.80
C GLN A 139 14.63 -4.87 -1.48
N LEU A 140 15.44 -5.04 -0.47
CA LEU A 140 15.25 -4.40 0.84
C LEU A 140 15.29 -2.86 0.73
N THR A 141 16.17 -2.32 -0.12
CA THR A 141 16.24 -0.87 -0.37
C THR A 141 14.99 -0.36 -1.11
N ASP A 142 14.49 -1.10 -2.10
CA ASP A 142 13.25 -0.78 -2.82
C ASP A 142 12.02 -0.81 -1.87
N ASP A 143 12.06 -1.67 -0.86
CA ASP A 143 11.05 -1.74 0.20
C ASP A 143 11.20 -0.65 1.28
N GLY A 144 12.31 0.09 1.24
CA GLY A 144 12.50 1.31 2.04
C GLY A 144 13.53 1.22 3.16
N ALA A 145 14.43 0.24 3.10
CA ALA A 145 15.60 0.21 3.98
C ALA A 145 16.56 1.37 3.67
N ASP A 146 17.07 2.00 4.72
CA ASP A 146 18.09 3.05 4.62
C ASP A 146 19.51 2.49 4.74
N ARG A 147 19.65 1.31 5.35
CA ARG A 147 20.91 0.61 5.58
C ARG A 147 20.70 -0.90 5.44
N ILE A 148 21.64 -1.55 4.82
CA ILE A 148 21.71 -3.02 4.71
C ILE A 148 22.62 -3.55 5.79
N ASP A 149 22.10 -4.43 6.62
CA ASP A 149 22.89 -5.12 7.62
C ASP A 149 23.32 -6.50 7.12
N VAL A 150 24.60 -6.78 7.28
CA VAL A 150 25.19 -8.06 6.85
C VAL A 150 25.32 -8.97 8.07
N GLY A 151 24.36 -9.92 8.20
CA GLY A 151 24.34 -10.88 9.30
C GLY A 151 25.32 -12.03 9.09
N CYS A 152 26.27 -12.21 10.00
CA CYS A 152 27.20 -13.33 10.02
C CYS A 152 26.63 -14.54 10.77
N ASP A 153 27.16 -15.75 10.48
CA ASP A 153 26.77 -16.96 11.21
C ASP A 153 27.57 -17.09 12.52
N PRO A 154 26.93 -17.28 13.66
CA PRO A 154 27.65 -17.51 14.92
C PRO A 154 28.53 -18.76 14.88
N GLY A 155 29.79 -18.63 15.33
CA GLY A 155 30.70 -19.77 15.52
C GLY A 155 31.68 -20.04 14.38
N ASP A 156 31.39 -19.61 13.19
CA ASP A 156 32.31 -19.73 12.03
C ASP A 156 32.76 -18.36 11.54
N VAL A 157 34.07 -18.15 11.42
CA VAL A 157 34.59 -16.86 10.94
C VAL A 157 34.48 -16.78 9.41
N TRP A 158 33.72 -15.84 8.92
CA TRP A 158 33.53 -15.62 7.49
C TRP A 158 34.69 -14.80 6.90
N ALA A 159 35.62 -15.45 6.22
CA ALA A 159 36.78 -14.79 5.58
C ALA A 159 36.35 -13.84 4.44
N GLY A 160 35.20 -14.05 3.81
CA GLY A 160 34.68 -13.28 2.68
C GLY A 160 33.94 -11.98 3.05
N VAL A 161 33.74 -11.68 4.33
CA VAL A 161 32.93 -10.56 4.80
C VAL A 161 33.39 -9.20 4.24
N GLY A 162 34.71 -8.97 4.19
CA GLY A 162 35.29 -7.73 3.64
C GLY A 162 35.00 -7.54 2.15
N ASP A 163 34.98 -8.60 1.37
CA ASP A 163 34.66 -8.54 -0.06
C ASP A 163 33.17 -8.30 -0.29
N ALA A 164 32.31 -8.95 0.47
CA ALA A 164 30.88 -8.74 0.44
C ALA A 164 30.50 -7.29 0.80
N VAL A 165 31.04 -6.77 1.89
CA VAL A 165 30.78 -5.37 2.30
C VAL A 165 31.32 -4.39 1.25
N ARG A 166 32.51 -4.61 0.72
CA ARG A 166 33.10 -3.74 -0.33
C ARG A 166 32.22 -3.70 -1.58
N MET A 167 31.69 -4.84 -2.00
CA MET A 167 30.77 -4.96 -3.12
C MET A 167 29.49 -4.13 -2.87
N LEU A 168 28.84 -4.28 -1.72
CA LEU A 168 27.65 -3.54 -1.38
C LEU A 168 27.89 -2.02 -1.30
N VAL A 169 29.01 -1.61 -0.69
CA VAL A 169 29.39 -0.19 -0.60
C VAL A 169 29.68 0.39 -1.99
N ALA A 170 30.32 -0.37 -2.88
CA ALA A 170 30.60 0.06 -4.26
C ALA A 170 29.31 0.25 -5.09
N GLU A 171 28.23 -0.48 -4.77
CA GLU A 171 26.90 -0.31 -5.37
C GLU A 171 26.10 0.84 -4.72
N GLY A 172 26.66 1.54 -3.74
CA GLY A 172 26.07 2.73 -3.12
C GLY A 172 25.24 2.46 -1.87
N PHE A 173 25.22 1.23 -1.35
CA PHE A 173 24.49 0.93 -0.11
C PHE A 173 25.24 1.44 1.12
N ARG A 174 24.50 1.94 2.10
CA ARG A 174 25.01 2.10 3.47
C ARG A 174 24.99 0.74 4.13
N VAL A 175 26.12 0.30 4.67
CA VAL A 175 26.27 -1.06 5.19
C VAL A 175 26.56 -1.04 6.68
N SER A 176 25.94 -1.96 7.42
CA SER A 176 26.31 -2.38 8.78
C SER A 176 26.73 -3.84 8.79
N ILE A 177 27.33 -4.25 9.88
CA ILE A 177 27.77 -5.63 10.12
C ILE A 177 27.22 -6.11 11.47
N ASP A 178 26.53 -7.25 11.47
CA ASP A 178 26.14 -7.95 12.71
C ASP A 178 27.08 -9.14 12.93
N SER A 179 28.01 -8.92 13.83
CA SER A 179 28.95 -9.94 14.31
C SER A 179 29.60 -9.55 15.65
N PHE A 180 29.75 -10.52 16.51
CA PHE A 180 30.57 -10.39 17.73
C PHE A 180 32.06 -10.79 17.52
N GLU A 181 32.42 -11.33 16.34
CA GLU A 181 33.82 -11.73 16.02
C GLU A 181 34.66 -10.52 15.58
N PRO A 182 35.64 -10.08 16.36
CA PRO A 182 36.40 -8.85 16.05
C PRO A 182 37.11 -8.87 14.70
N ARG A 183 37.47 -10.07 14.18
CA ARG A 183 38.14 -10.20 12.87
C ARG A 183 37.21 -9.91 11.71
N GLU A 184 35.95 -10.38 11.79
CA GLU A 184 34.91 -10.08 10.82
C GLU A 184 34.58 -8.58 10.83
N VAL A 185 34.35 -8.03 12.02
CA VAL A 185 34.06 -6.60 12.18
C VAL A 185 35.19 -5.74 11.64
N ALA A 186 36.46 -6.07 11.97
CA ALA A 186 37.60 -5.34 11.47
C ALA A 186 37.78 -5.46 9.93
N ALA A 187 37.39 -6.58 9.33
CA ALA A 187 37.41 -6.73 7.87
C ALA A 187 36.29 -5.94 7.21
N ALA A 188 35.05 -5.97 7.78
CA ALA A 188 33.88 -5.26 7.30
C ALA A 188 34.06 -3.74 7.39
N THR A 189 34.56 -3.21 8.51
CA THR A 189 34.75 -1.76 8.71
C THR A 189 35.85 -1.22 7.80
N ARG A 190 36.97 -1.94 7.61
CA ARG A 190 37.97 -1.58 6.60
C ARG A 190 37.40 -1.60 5.16
N ALA A 191 36.38 -2.39 4.90
CA ALA A 191 35.70 -2.46 3.60
C ALA A 191 34.61 -1.38 3.42
N GLY A 192 34.28 -0.61 4.47
CA GLY A 192 33.35 0.51 4.41
C GLY A 192 32.04 0.33 5.20
N ALA A 193 31.89 -0.72 6.02
CA ALA A 193 30.82 -0.79 6.98
C ALA A 193 30.92 0.37 7.96
N SER A 194 29.82 1.09 8.17
CA SER A 194 29.76 2.35 8.93
C SER A 194 29.00 2.24 10.25
N LEU A 195 28.49 1.04 10.57
CA LEU A 195 27.84 0.71 11.84
C LEU A 195 28.14 -0.76 12.18
N VAL A 196 28.38 -1.04 13.46
CA VAL A 196 28.59 -2.39 13.98
C VAL A 196 27.47 -2.75 14.94
N LEU A 197 26.80 -3.84 14.69
CA LEU A 197 25.86 -4.53 15.58
C LEU A 197 26.50 -5.85 16.01
N SER A 198 26.84 -6.15 17.31
CA SER A 198 26.58 -5.31 18.47
C SER A 198 27.86 -5.24 19.33
N VAL A 199 27.93 -4.30 20.28
CA VAL A 199 29.04 -4.15 21.21
C VAL A 199 28.56 -4.27 22.64
N ASN A 200 29.26 -5.10 23.43
CA ASN A 200 29.06 -5.23 24.87
C ASN A 200 30.42 -5.26 25.59
N SER A 201 30.45 -5.65 26.87
CA SER A 201 31.70 -5.66 27.66
C SER A 201 32.79 -6.56 27.04
N THR A 202 32.42 -7.58 26.27
CA THR A 202 33.38 -8.60 25.75
C THR A 202 34.20 -8.11 24.57
N ASN A 203 33.66 -7.21 23.74
CA ASN A 203 34.30 -6.71 22.50
C ASN A 203 34.51 -5.18 22.45
N ALA A 204 34.03 -4.43 23.47
CA ALA A 204 34.15 -2.97 23.52
C ALA A 204 35.58 -2.46 23.38
N ALA A 205 36.58 -3.18 23.86
CA ALA A 205 37.98 -2.80 23.74
C ALA A 205 38.48 -2.73 22.29
N ALA A 206 37.90 -3.53 21.38
CA ALA A 206 38.27 -3.55 19.97
C ALA A 206 37.55 -2.44 19.17
N ALA A 207 36.49 -1.86 19.70
CA ALA A 207 35.64 -0.89 18.98
C ALA A 207 36.40 0.41 18.61
N ALA A 208 37.38 0.80 19.42
CA ALA A 208 38.23 1.96 19.15
C ALA A 208 39.01 1.88 17.81
N ASP A 209 39.37 0.66 17.41
CA ASP A 209 40.14 0.41 16.20
C ASP A 209 39.26 0.30 14.92
N TRP A 210 37.94 0.24 15.06
CA TRP A 210 37.04 0.06 13.92
C TRP A 210 36.71 1.36 13.18
N GLY A 211 36.82 2.50 13.85
CA GLY A 211 36.67 3.83 13.23
C GLY A 211 35.27 4.16 12.72
N CYS A 212 34.24 3.51 13.26
CA CYS A 212 32.84 3.71 12.90
C CYS A 212 31.94 3.72 14.12
N GLU A 213 30.63 4.00 13.90
CA GLU A 213 29.62 3.95 14.94
C GLU A 213 29.33 2.50 15.35
N VAL A 214 28.97 2.28 16.62
CA VAL A 214 28.62 0.97 17.15
C VAL A 214 27.29 1.00 17.91
N VAL A 215 26.62 -0.15 17.99
CA VAL A 215 25.40 -0.33 18.80
C VAL A 215 25.77 -1.02 20.10
N VAL A 216 25.50 -0.35 21.20
CA VAL A 216 25.77 -0.90 22.56
C VAL A 216 24.58 -1.71 23.02
N VAL A 217 24.84 -2.96 23.36
CA VAL A 217 23.86 -3.86 24.00
C VAL A 217 24.35 -4.30 25.38
N PRO A 218 23.46 -4.63 26.32
CA PRO A 218 23.86 -5.17 27.63
C PRO A 218 24.39 -6.61 27.50
N ASP A 219 25.24 -7.03 28.45
CA ASP A 219 25.66 -8.43 28.57
C ASP A 219 24.49 -9.32 28.99
N VAL A 220 23.63 -8.80 29.85
CA VAL A 220 22.38 -9.43 30.30
C VAL A 220 21.24 -8.42 30.11
N PRO A 221 20.37 -8.57 29.10
CA PRO A 221 19.31 -7.61 28.81
C PRO A 221 18.40 -7.30 29.99
N ALA A 222 17.97 -8.33 30.74
CA ALA A 222 17.04 -8.17 31.85
C ALA A 222 17.51 -7.22 32.94
N THR A 223 18.83 -7.15 33.21
CA THR A 223 19.44 -6.36 34.28
C THR A 223 20.23 -5.15 33.79
N LEU A 224 20.46 -5.03 32.49
CA LEU A 224 21.40 -4.09 31.88
C LEU A 224 22.84 -4.27 32.39
N GLU A 225 23.23 -5.48 32.78
CA GLU A 225 24.61 -5.78 33.20
C GLU A 225 25.59 -5.41 32.10
N GLY A 226 26.73 -4.83 32.49
CA GLY A 226 27.78 -4.37 31.55
C GLY A 226 27.48 -3.10 30.76
N PHE A 227 26.20 -2.72 30.64
CA PHE A 227 25.74 -1.66 29.72
C PHE A 227 26.38 -0.30 29.99
N ASP A 228 26.23 0.22 31.22
CA ASP A 228 26.74 1.54 31.58
C ASP A 228 28.27 1.58 31.52
N GLY A 229 28.96 0.50 31.92
CA GLY A 229 30.43 0.38 31.82
C GLY A 229 30.92 0.37 30.38
N THR A 230 30.21 -0.29 29.46
CA THR A 230 30.51 -0.28 28.02
C THR A 230 30.32 1.13 27.45
N VAL A 231 29.24 1.81 27.78
CA VAL A 231 28.98 3.20 27.37
C VAL A 231 30.09 4.13 27.82
N GLU A 232 30.49 4.05 29.10
CA GLU A 232 31.60 4.86 29.62
C GLU A 232 32.94 4.58 28.91
N SER A 233 33.23 3.33 28.65
CA SER A 233 34.46 2.92 27.96
C SER A 233 34.53 3.48 26.55
N LEU A 234 33.46 3.34 25.76
CA LEU A 234 33.36 3.87 24.41
C LEU A 234 33.41 5.38 24.37
N ALA A 235 32.70 6.07 25.30
CA ALA A 235 32.75 7.50 25.41
C ALA A 235 34.14 8.03 25.71
N LYS A 236 34.90 7.38 26.62
CA LYS A 236 36.30 7.71 26.91
C LYS A 236 37.23 7.48 25.69
N ALA A 237 36.95 6.45 24.89
CA ALA A 237 37.67 6.17 23.66
C ALA A 237 37.27 7.07 22.48
N GLY A 238 36.25 7.91 22.64
CA GLY A 238 35.76 8.79 21.55
C GLY A 238 35.03 8.06 20.43
N VAL A 239 34.53 6.84 20.69
CA VAL A 239 33.78 6.04 19.72
C VAL A 239 32.34 6.53 19.70
N ALA A 240 31.81 6.81 18.51
CA ALA A 240 30.38 7.11 18.33
C ALA A 240 29.54 5.85 18.58
N PHE A 241 28.45 6.00 19.29
CA PHE A 241 27.59 4.87 19.61
C PHE A 241 26.11 5.25 19.68
N ARG A 242 25.25 4.24 19.45
CA ARG A 242 23.83 4.26 19.78
C ARG A 242 23.50 3.14 20.75
N LEU A 243 22.40 3.26 21.49
CA LEU A 243 22.04 2.37 22.60
C LEU A 243 20.87 1.47 22.22
N ASP A 244 21.02 0.17 22.42
CA ASP A 244 19.94 -0.81 22.29
C ASP A 244 19.84 -1.65 23.59
N PRO A 245 18.86 -1.34 24.47
CA PRO A 245 18.59 -2.14 25.68
C PRO A 245 18.05 -3.55 25.41
N VAL A 246 17.88 -3.93 24.15
CA VAL A 246 17.35 -5.19 23.61
C VAL A 246 15.85 -5.39 23.88
N LEU A 247 15.09 -5.50 22.80
CA LEU A 247 13.69 -5.92 22.84
C LEU A 247 13.61 -7.44 23.03
N GLU A 248 12.89 -7.87 24.06
CA GLU A 248 12.66 -9.29 24.32
C GLU A 248 11.31 -9.75 23.81
N PRO A 249 11.18 -11.02 23.36
CA PRO A 249 9.93 -11.54 22.84
C PRO A 249 8.88 -11.75 23.97
N ILE A 250 7.64 -11.94 23.56
CA ILE A 250 6.53 -12.27 24.48
C ILE A 250 6.85 -13.55 25.24
N GLY A 251 6.64 -13.53 26.54
CA GLY A 251 6.97 -14.63 27.46
C GLY A 251 8.38 -14.56 28.03
N PHE A 252 9.28 -13.77 27.46
CA PHE A 252 10.68 -13.63 27.91
C PHE A 252 11.00 -12.23 28.42
N GLY A 253 10.03 -11.34 28.53
CA GLY A 253 10.27 -10.01 29.11
C GLY A 253 9.86 -8.85 28.21
N PHE A 254 9.03 -9.05 27.19
CA PHE A 254 8.58 -8.01 26.27
C PHE A 254 8.15 -6.70 26.94
N ALA A 255 7.22 -6.77 27.89
CA ALA A 255 6.73 -5.57 28.59
C ALA A 255 7.82 -4.88 29.43
N ALA A 256 8.69 -5.67 30.08
CA ALA A 256 9.81 -5.14 30.83
C ALA A 256 10.84 -4.48 29.93
N SER A 257 11.09 -5.04 28.72
CA SER A 257 12.03 -4.46 27.75
C SER A 257 11.57 -3.09 27.25
N LEU A 258 10.27 -2.87 26.97
CA LEU A 258 9.74 -1.56 26.65
C LEU A 258 9.99 -0.54 27.78
N GLY A 259 9.83 -0.98 29.04
CA GLY A 259 10.18 -0.18 30.22
C GLY A 259 11.67 0.20 30.24
N ARG A 260 12.57 -0.74 29.92
CA ARG A 260 14.02 -0.50 29.86
C ARG A 260 14.40 0.56 28.81
N TYR A 261 13.77 0.55 27.63
CA TYR A 261 14.00 1.60 26.63
C TYR A 261 13.67 2.98 27.18
N LEU A 262 12.55 3.13 27.90
CA LEU A 262 12.18 4.41 28.52
C LEU A 262 13.15 4.78 29.66
N ASP A 263 13.64 3.81 30.43
CA ASP A 263 14.62 4.03 31.49
C ASP A 263 15.98 4.46 30.94
N VAL A 264 16.45 3.80 29.87
CA VAL A 264 17.71 4.15 29.19
C VAL A 264 17.58 5.54 28.55
N ARG A 265 16.45 5.87 27.90
CA ARG A 265 16.21 7.23 27.37
C ARG A 265 16.27 8.28 28.47
N ARG A 266 15.72 8.03 29.65
CA ARG A 266 15.80 8.95 30.79
C ARG A 266 17.22 9.13 31.31
N ARG A 267 18.01 8.06 31.35
CA ARG A 267 19.42 8.09 31.78
C ARG A 267 20.34 8.75 30.76
N TYR A 268 20.07 8.55 29.47
CA TYR A 268 20.87 9.04 28.36
C TYR A 268 20.01 9.86 27.39
N PRO A 269 19.54 11.05 27.81
CA PRO A 269 18.51 11.80 27.06
C PRO A 269 18.97 12.28 25.67
N GLN A 270 20.29 12.40 25.45
CA GLN A 270 20.88 12.87 24.20
C GLN A 270 21.49 11.76 23.34
N ALA A 271 21.53 10.52 23.85
CA ALA A 271 22.13 9.42 23.10
C ALA A 271 21.19 8.97 21.96
N GLU A 272 21.78 8.64 20.83
CA GLU A 272 21.04 7.91 19.79
C GLU A 272 20.66 6.51 20.31
N MET A 273 19.48 6.05 19.89
CA MET A 273 18.98 4.74 20.30
C MET A 273 18.47 3.96 19.09
N MET A 274 18.60 2.64 19.19
CA MET A 274 18.09 1.67 18.24
C MET A 274 17.17 0.66 18.93
N MET A 275 16.26 0.03 18.20
CA MET A 275 15.48 -1.11 18.65
C MET A 275 15.49 -2.23 17.61
N GLY A 276 15.92 -3.43 18.01
CA GLY A 276 15.79 -4.64 17.20
C GLY A 276 14.35 -5.16 17.22
N ILE A 277 13.51 -4.66 16.30
CA ILE A 277 12.08 -5.05 16.25
C ILE A 277 11.86 -6.44 15.67
N GLY A 278 12.83 -6.96 14.89
CA GLY A 278 12.85 -8.33 14.38
C GLY A 278 12.68 -9.37 15.49
N ASN A 279 13.26 -9.12 16.68
CA ASN A 279 13.14 -10.00 17.84
C ASN A 279 11.69 -10.29 18.26
N LEU A 280 10.75 -9.44 17.95
CA LEU A 280 9.33 -9.66 18.22
C LEU A 280 8.58 -10.21 17.03
N THR A 281 8.80 -9.66 15.84
CA THR A 281 8.07 -10.05 14.63
C THR A 281 8.38 -11.47 14.17
N GLU A 282 9.62 -11.90 14.34
CA GLU A 282 10.04 -13.27 13.98
C GLU A 282 9.56 -14.34 14.97
N LEU A 283 9.46 -13.96 16.24
CA LEU A 283 9.15 -14.88 17.35
C LEU A 283 7.67 -14.83 17.75
N THR A 284 6.81 -14.24 16.91
CA THR A 284 5.37 -14.16 17.18
C THR A 284 4.59 -14.46 15.90
N ASP A 285 3.86 -15.56 15.86
CA ASP A 285 3.05 -16.00 14.72
C ASP A 285 1.79 -15.14 14.56
N VAL A 286 1.96 -13.90 14.08
CA VAL A 286 0.88 -12.95 13.79
C VAL A 286 1.21 -12.12 12.56
N ASP A 287 0.22 -11.42 12.00
CA ASP A 287 0.44 -10.44 10.93
C ASP A 287 1.38 -9.33 11.43
N SER A 288 2.53 -9.18 10.77
CA SER A 288 3.62 -8.29 11.20
C SER A 288 3.27 -6.81 11.11
N ALA A 289 2.37 -6.40 10.20
CA ALA A 289 2.07 -4.98 9.95
C ALA A 289 1.56 -4.24 11.20
N GLY A 290 0.70 -4.88 12.00
CA GLY A 290 0.23 -4.32 13.26
C GLY A 290 1.32 -4.21 14.32
N VAL A 291 2.17 -5.23 14.44
CA VAL A 291 3.31 -5.27 15.37
C VAL A 291 4.31 -4.19 15.01
N ASN A 292 4.75 -4.13 13.76
CA ASN A 292 5.67 -3.12 13.24
C ASN A 292 5.13 -1.70 13.46
N THR A 293 3.85 -1.47 13.19
CA THR A 293 3.23 -0.15 13.39
C THR A 293 3.27 0.29 14.87
N LEU A 294 2.98 -0.61 15.80
CA LEU A 294 3.01 -0.29 17.25
C LEU A 294 4.43 -0.05 17.73
N LEU A 295 5.40 -0.86 17.31
CA LEU A 295 6.81 -0.70 17.71
C LEU A 295 7.42 0.58 17.13
N ILE A 296 7.15 0.89 15.88
CA ILE A 296 7.58 2.15 15.24
C ILE A 296 6.91 3.36 15.94
N GLY A 297 5.63 3.25 16.30
CA GLY A 297 4.94 4.28 17.10
C GLY A 297 5.62 4.51 18.44
N PHE A 298 5.95 3.44 19.17
CA PHE A 298 6.72 3.52 20.41
C PHE A 298 8.09 4.17 20.19
N CYS A 299 8.83 3.75 19.18
CA CYS A 299 10.13 4.33 18.83
C CYS A 299 10.01 5.84 18.55
N GLN A 300 9.00 6.25 17.77
CA GLN A 300 8.78 7.64 17.44
C GLN A 300 8.52 8.50 18.70
N GLU A 301 7.67 8.03 19.60
CA GLU A 301 7.34 8.74 20.86
C GLU A 301 8.49 8.73 21.87
N ALA A 302 9.25 7.63 21.95
CA ALA A 302 10.40 7.50 22.84
C ALA A 302 11.68 8.16 22.30
N GLY A 303 11.65 8.71 21.07
CA GLY A 303 12.82 9.31 20.45
C GLY A 303 13.89 8.32 20.00
N ILE A 304 13.51 7.06 19.73
CA ILE A 304 14.38 6.03 19.16
C ILE A 304 14.39 6.23 17.64
N ARG A 305 15.57 6.50 17.06
CA ARG A 305 15.69 6.95 15.67
C ARG A 305 16.25 5.90 14.71
N SER A 306 16.39 4.65 15.15
CA SER A 306 16.72 3.53 14.27
C SER A 306 16.06 2.24 14.73
N VAL A 307 15.71 1.41 13.77
CA VAL A 307 15.17 0.07 14.00
C VAL A 307 15.90 -0.94 13.14
N LEU A 308 16.10 -2.15 13.70
CA LEU A 308 16.60 -3.31 12.95
C LEU A 308 15.42 -4.26 12.72
N THR A 309 15.23 -4.68 11.47
CA THR A 309 14.20 -5.65 11.08
C THR A 309 14.73 -6.64 10.06
N THR A 310 14.05 -7.77 9.91
CA THR A 310 14.37 -8.81 8.95
C THR A 310 13.12 -9.30 8.21
N GLU A 311 13.28 -10.05 7.12
CA GLU A 311 12.21 -10.63 6.31
C GLU A 311 12.33 -12.16 6.17
N VAL A 312 12.96 -12.81 7.15
CA VAL A 312 13.26 -14.26 7.11
C VAL A 312 12.00 -15.13 7.26
N ILE A 313 11.12 -14.72 8.18
CA ILE A 313 9.93 -15.51 8.51
C ILE A 313 8.77 -15.19 7.57
N HIS A 314 7.97 -16.22 7.21
CA HIS A 314 6.95 -16.11 6.19
C HIS A 314 5.94 -14.98 6.42
N TRP A 315 5.47 -14.78 7.63
CA TRP A 315 4.51 -13.73 7.99
C TRP A 315 5.15 -12.34 8.12
N ALA A 316 6.47 -12.24 8.12
CA ALA A 316 7.24 -11.00 8.23
C ALA A 316 7.96 -10.60 6.91
N ARG A 317 7.66 -11.25 5.79
CA ARG A 317 8.32 -11.02 4.47
C ARG A 317 8.18 -9.60 3.91
N SER A 318 7.34 -8.78 4.48
CA SER A 318 7.14 -7.39 4.09
C SER A 318 7.48 -6.41 5.21
N SER A 319 8.19 -6.86 6.25
CA SER A 319 8.52 -6.07 7.45
C SER A 319 9.22 -4.75 7.11
N VAL A 320 10.14 -4.74 6.18
CA VAL A 320 10.84 -3.51 5.77
C VAL A 320 9.85 -2.51 5.16
N ARG A 321 8.99 -2.99 4.27
CA ARG A 321 7.95 -2.16 3.64
C ARG A 321 6.93 -1.65 4.65
N GLU A 322 6.53 -2.48 5.59
CA GLU A 322 5.61 -2.12 6.69
C GLU A 322 6.22 -1.06 7.59
N CYS A 323 7.49 -1.23 7.99
CA CYS A 323 8.23 -0.24 8.76
C CYS A 323 8.37 1.09 8.01
N SER A 324 8.62 1.05 6.70
CA SER A 324 8.72 2.24 5.85
C SER A 324 7.41 3.03 5.82
N LEU A 325 6.27 2.36 5.73
CA LEU A 325 4.95 2.99 5.82
C LEU A 325 4.63 3.47 7.25
N ALA A 326 4.96 2.64 8.24
CA ALA A 326 4.69 2.93 9.65
C ALA A 326 5.47 4.13 10.18
N ARG A 327 6.75 4.30 9.78
CA ARG A 327 7.56 5.46 10.22
C ARG A 327 7.00 6.80 9.71
N ALA A 328 6.51 6.82 8.47
CA ALA A 328 5.85 8.01 7.93
C ALA A 328 4.54 8.30 8.67
N LEU A 329 3.76 7.27 8.98
CA LEU A 329 2.52 7.39 9.74
C LEU A 329 2.76 7.88 11.18
N ALA A 330 3.74 7.28 11.87
CA ALA A 330 4.10 7.64 13.23
C ALA A 330 4.66 9.06 13.32
N TRP A 331 5.58 9.43 12.42
CA TRP A 331 6.13 10.79 12.35
C TRP A 331 5.02 11.82 12.14
N HIS A 332 4.10 11.57 11.19
CA HIS A 332 2.97 12.45 10.93
C HIS A 332 2.07 12.62 12.17
N ALA A 333 1.75 11.50 12.83
CA ALA A 333 0.86 11.49 14.00
C ALA A 333 1.48 12.26 15.17
N VAL A 334 2.75 12.00 15.49
CA VAL A 334 3.45 12.59 16.63
C VAL A 334 3.75 14.07 16.39
N THR A 335 4.28 14.43 15.22
CA THR A 335 4.63 15.81 14.88
C THR A 335 3.39 16.72 14.82
N ASN A 336 2.30 16.24 14.23
CA ASN A 336 1.08 17.02 14.10
C ASN A 336 0.09 16.83 15.26
N ARG A 337 0.43 15.99 16.25
CA ARG A 337 -0.45 15.61 17.40
C ARG A 337 -1.84 15.20 16.95
N THR A 338 -1.89 14.32 15.95
CA THR A 338 -3.13 13.81 15.34
C THR A 338 -3.20 12.29 15.41
N LEU A 339 -4.44 11.76 15.41
CA LEU A 339 -4.61 10.31 15.38
C LEU A 339 -4.16 9.73 14.02
N PRO A 340 -3.43 8.60 14.00
CA PRO A 340 -2.96 7.95 12.78
C PRO A 340 -4.09 7.18 12.05
N LYS A 341 -5.30 7.70 12.06
CA LYS A 341 -6.50 7.05 11.49
C LYS A 341 -6.85 7.64 10.13
N HIS A 342 -7.13 6.81 9.13
CA HIS A 342 -7.45 7.21 7.75
C HIS A 342 -6.32 7.98 7.03
N VAL A 343 -5.07 7.71 7.37
CA VAL A 343 -3.88 8.31 6.79
C VAL A 343 -3.15 7.32 5.90
N GLU A 344 -2.84 6.12 6.40
CA GLU A 344 -2.08 5.09 5.68
C GLU A 344 -2.87 3.76 5.58
N PRO A 345 -3.78 3.64 4.61
CA PRO A 345 -4.61 2.43 4.46
C PRO A 345 -3.81 1.20 4.03
N ARG A 346 -2.62 1.36 3.43
CA ARG A 346 -1.78 0.25 2.96
C ARG A 346 -1.25 -0.65 4.08
N LEU A 347 -1.29 -0.19 5.34
CA LEU A 347 -0.99 -1.00 6.52
C LEU A 347 -2.15 -1.90 6.95
N VAL A 348 -3.34 -1.75 6.34
CA VAL A 348 -4.49 -2.63 6.58
C VAL A 348 -4.54 -3.67 5.46
N THR A 349 -3.92 -4.82 5.68
CA THR A 349 -3.71 -5.83 4.64
C THR A 349 -4.80 -6.89 4.56
N LEU A 350 -5.39 -7.30 5.70
CA LEU A 350 -6.42 -8.35 5.73
C LEU A 350 -7.83 -7.81 5.57
N ARG A 351 -8.19 -6.72 6.28
CA ARG A 351 -9.50 -6.08 6.18
C ARG A 351 -9.39 -4.76 5.46
N GLY A 352 -10.39 -4.46 4.63
CA GLY A 352 -10.51 -3.14 3.99
C GLY A 352 -11.22 -2.11 4.88
N GLY A 353 -11.56 -0.96 4.29
CA GLY A 353 -12.53 -0.02 4.86
C GLY A 353 -13.95 -0.59 4.83
N LYS A 354 -14.93 0.20 5.26
CA LYS A 354 -16.35 -0.22 5.20
C LYS A 354 -16.72 -0.55 3.75
N PRO A 355 -17.25 -1.78 3.48
CA PRO A 355 -17.71 -2.15 2.17
C PRO A 355 -18.81 -1.20 1.66
N HIS A 356 -18.85 -1.01 0.35
CA HIS A 356 -19.89 -0.23 -0.28
C HIS A 356 -21.09 -1.12 -0.56
N GLU A 357 -22.26 -0.71 -0.07
CA GLU A 357 -23.51 -1.44 -0.26
C GLU A 357 -24.53 -0.56 -0.97
N HIS A 358 -25.21 -1.11 -1.97
CA HIS A 358 -26.26 -0.46 -2.73
C HIS A 358 -27.64 -0.75 -2.17
N GLY A 359 -27.82 -1.95 -1.61
CA GLY A 359 -29.08 -2.49 -1.14
C GLY A 359 -29.86 -3.25 -2.24
N PRO A 360 -30.62 -4.30 -1.84
CA PRO A 360 -31.26 -5.22 -2.78
C PRO A 360 -32.24 -4.53 -3.73
N GLU A 361 -33.01 -3.57 -3.27
CA GLU A 361 -33.96 -2.81 -4.12
C GLU A 361 -33.26 -2.02 -5.24
N VAL A 362 -32.01 -1.57 -5.01
CA VAL A 362 -31.22 -0.87 -6.02
C VAL A 362 -30.72 -1.87 -7.07
N LEU A 363 -30.31 -3.05 -6.64
CA LEU A 363 -29.84 -4.11 -7.53
C LEU A 363 -30.99 -4.66 -8.39
N ASP A 364 -32.22 -4.79 -7.84
CA ASP A 364 -33.42 -5.18 -8.59
C ASP A 364 -33.72 -4.15 -9.69
N ARG A 365 -33.76 -2.87 -9.34
CA ARG A 365 -33.97 -1.80 -10.31
C ARG A 365 -32.86 -1.76 -11.37
N LEU A 366 -31.64 -2.10 -10.97
CA LEU A 366 -30.53 -2.20 -11.91
C LEU A 366 -30.77 -3.33 -12.91
N ALA A 367 -31.23 -4.50 -12.45
CA ALA A 367 -31.58 -5.64 -13.31
C ALA A 367 -32.64 -5.25 -14.36
N GLU A 368 -33.69 -4.53 -13.94
CA GLU A 368 -34.73 -4.01 -14.84
C GLU A 368 -34.18 -3.01 -15.87
N ALA A 369 -33.12 -2.28 -15.51
CA ALA A 369 -32.57 -1.20 -16.33
C ALA A 369 -31.52 -1.68 -17.35
N ILE A 370 -30.85 -2.81 -17.09
CA ILE A 370 -29.80 -3.35 -17.98
C ILE A 370 -30.43 -3.80 -19.31
N ARG A 371 -29.75 -3.49 -20.43
CA ARG A 371 -30.17 -3.89 -21.79
C ARG A 371 -29.07 -4.62 -22.55
N ASP A 372 -27.84 -4.60 -22.04
CA ASP A 372 -26.72 -5.30 -22.62
C ASP A 372 -26.63 -6.74 -22.08
N PRO A 373 -25.91 -7.66 -22.76
CA PRO A 373 -25.81 -9.06 -22.35
C PRO A 373 -24.83 -9.33 -21.20
N ASN A 374 -24.15 -8.29 -20.69
CA ASN A 374 -23.13 -8.49 -19.66
C ASN A 374 -23.75 -8.62 -18.27
N PHE A 375 -23.02 -9.34 -17.42
CA PHE A 375 -23.37 -9.48 -16.01
C PHE A 375 -22.55 -8.53 -15.13
N ARG A 376 -23.13 -8.09 -14.01
CA ARG A 376 -22.50 -7.32 -12.97
C ARG A 376 -22.50 -8.15 -11.70
N VAL A 377 -21.34 -8.25 -11.06
CA VAL A 377 -21.16 -8.95 -9.80
C VAL A 377 -21.08 -7.91 -8.68
N PHE A 378 -21.79 -8.12 -7.59
CA PHE A 378 -21.71 -7.32 -6.36
C PHE A 378 -21.51 -8.25 -5.17
N ALA A 379 -20.94 -7.71 -4.09
CA ALA A 379 -20.73 -8.42 -2.85
C ALA A 379 -21.21 -7.53 -1.70
N GLU A 380 -22.43 -7.78 -1.22
CA GLU A 380 -23.05 -6.97 -0.17
C GLU A 380 -24.08 -7.80 0.62
N GLY A 381 -24.45 -7.35 1.82
CA GLY A 381 -25.42 -8.05 2.66
C GLY A 381 -25.01 -9.50 3.01
N GLY A 382 -23.72 -9.84 2.89
CA GLY A 382 -23.21 -11.19 3.09
C GLY A 382 -23.48 -12.15 1.93
N LEU A 383 -23.93 -11.66 0.77
CA LEU A 383 -24.25 -12.42 -0.44
C LEU A 383 -23.48 -11.90 -1.65
N ILE A 384 -23.26 -12.79 -2.60
CA ILE A 384 -22.83 -12.44 -3.97
C ILE A 384 -24.11 -12.19 -4.76
N HIS A 385 -24.16 -11.09 -5.47
CA HIS A 385 -25.25 -10.78 -6.37
C HIS A 385 -24.75 -10.80 -7.82
N LEU A 386 -25.46 -11.50 -8.68
CA LEU A 386 -25.23 -11.56 -10.12
C LEU A 386 -26.41 -10.89 -10.82
N VAL A 387 -26.16 -9.73 -11.43
CA VAL A 387 -27.19 -8.86 -11.99
C VAL A 387 -27.00 -8.73 -13.50
N GLY A 388 -28.01 -9.08 -14.26
CA GLY A 388 -28.06 -8.98 -15.72
C GLY A 388 -29.37 -8.40 -16.21
N ALA A 389 -29.59 -8.35 -17.53
CA ALA A 389 -30.84 -7.82 -18.12
C ALA A 389 -32.05 -8.65 -17.68
N GLY A 390 -32.90 -8.08 -16.80
CA GLY A 390 -34.08 -8.72 -16.25
C GLY A 390 -33.78 -9.91 -15.30
N LEU A 391 -32.55 -10.00 -14.77
CA LEU A 391 -32.13 -11.09 -13.90
C LEU A 391 -31.34 -10.56 -12.71
N HIS A 392 -31.75 -10.94 -11.49
CA HIS A 392 -30.98 -10.76 -10.27
C HIS A 392 -30.95 -12.08 -9.51
N LEU A 393 -29.77 -12.66 -9.35
CA LEU A 393 -29.52 -13.87 -8.58
C LEU A 393 -28.64 -13.52 -7.40
N GLU A 394 -28.86 -14.20 -6.27
CA GLU A 394 -28.06 -14.00 -5.06
C GLU A 394 -27.77 -15.33 -4.35
N SER A 395 -26.56 -15.52 -3.89
CA SER A 395 -26.16 -16.67 -3.09
C SER A 395 -24.80 -16.40 -2.39
N ARG A 396 -24.52 -17.18 -1.34
CA ARG A 396 -23.16 -17.27 -0.78
C ARG A 396 -22.26 -18.21 -1.57
N ASP A 397 -22.86 -19.11 -2.35
CA ASP A 397 -22.17 -20.12 -3.12
C ASP A 397 -22.12 -19.71 -4.60
N PRO A 398 -20.92 -19.42 -5.14
CA PRO A 398 -20.74 -19.03 -6.54
C PRO A 398 -21.11 -20.16 -7.52
N PHE A 399 -20.95 -21.43 -7.12
CA PHE A 399 -21.32 -22.56 -7.98
C PHE A 399 -22.84 -22.61 -8.16
N ARG A 400 -23.58 -22.42 -7.07
CA ARG A 400 -25.03 -22.36 -7.12
C ARG A 400 -25.52 -21.18 -7.99
N LEU A 401 -24.91 -20.00 -7.87
CA LEU A 401 -25.22 -18.87 -8.76
C LEU A 401 -25.03 -19.20 -10.22
N PHE A 402 -23.94 -19.92 -10.55
CA PHE A 402 -23.66 -20.28 -11.92
C PHE A 402 -24.63 -21.35 -12.45
N GLU A 403 -25.07 -22.30 -11.61
CA GLU A 403 -26.09 -23.29 -11.93
C GLU A 403 -27.45 -22.61 -12.18
N GLU A 404 -27.86 -21.68 -11.32
CA GLU A 404 -29.10 -20.89 -11.46
C GLU A 404 -29.08 -20.01 -12.72
N LEU A 405 -27.92 -19.44 -13.08
CA LEU A 405 -27.72 -18.71 -14.33
C LEU A 405 -27.99 -19.60 -15.55
N GLY A 406 -27.48 -20.84 -15.54
CA GLY A 406 -27.75 -21.84 -16.58
C GLY A 406 -29.22 -22.22 -16.65
N ALA A 407 -29.87 -22.44 -15.50
CA ALA A 407 -31.30 -22.75 -15.40
C ALA A 407 -32.21 -21.63 -15.89
N ALA A 408 -31.79 -20.36 -15.74
CA ALA A 408 -32.49 -19.19 -16.26
C ALA A 408 -32.43 -19.02 -17.80
N GLY A 409 -31.89 -20.01 -18.50
CA GLY A 409 -31.84 -20.01 -19.96
C GLY A 409 -30.78 -19.07 -20.58
N ARG A 410 -29.86 -18.58 -19.76
CA ARG A 410 -28.70 -17.75 -20.19
C ARG A 410 -27.50 -18.64 -20.54
N ALA A 411 -27.74 -19.70 -21.33
CA ALA A 411 -26.71 -20.65 -21.76
C ALA A 411 -25.68 -20.08 -22.77
N ASP A 412 -25.85 -18.86 -23.21
CA ASP A 412 -24.96 -18.18 -24.19
C ASP A 412 -23.65 -17.65 -23.55
N VAL A 413 -23.33 -18.08 -22.32
CA VAL A 413 -22.05 -17.76 -21.67
C VAL A 413 -20.98 -18.65 -22.26
N ASP A 414 -20.10 -18.09 -23.10
CA ASP A 414 -18.95 -18.82 -23.61
C ASP A 414 -17.93 -19.17 -22.52
N ALA A 415 -16.99 -20.05 -22.84
CA ALA A 415 -15.98 -20.50 -21.86
C ALA A 415 -15.14 -19.35 -21.27
N GLY A 416 -14.86 -18.30 -22.06
CA GLY A 416 -14.11 -17.15 -21.62
C GLY A 416 -14.91 -16.29 -20.63
N HIS A 417 -16.19 -16.11 -20.93
CA HIS A 417 -17.10 -15.37 -20.03
C HIS A 417 -17.42 -16.15 -18.75
N ALA A 418 -17.59 -17.49 -18.86
CA ALA A 418 -17.76 -18.35 -17.70
C ALA A 418 -16.55 -18.29 -16.74
N PHE A 419 -15.33 -18.34 -17.30
CA PHE A 419 -14.11 -18.17 -16.52
C PHE A 419 -14.03 -16.81 -15.84
N TYR A 420 -14.36 -15.74 -16.57
CA TYR A 420 -14.38 -14.37 -16.03
C TYR A 420 -15.37 -14.23 -14.87
N LEU A 421 -16.60 -14.71 -15.03
CA LEU A 421 -17.60 -14.69 -13.96
C LEU A 421 -17.15 -15.51 -12.74
N GLY A 422 -16.59 -16.68 -12.97
CA GLY A 422 -16.03 -17.51 -11.90
C GLY A 422 -14.92 -16.82 -11.12
N TYR A 423 -14.03 -16.12 -11.83
CA TYR A 423 -12.96 -15.35 -11.22
C TYR A 423 -13.51 -14.18 -10.40
N GLU A 424 -14.45 -13.40 -10.93
CA GLU A 424 -15.08 -12.27 -10.23
C GLU A 424 -15.88 -12.74 -9.00
N MET A 425 -16.64 -13.84 -9.13
CA MET A 425 -17.36 -14.42 -8.00
C MET A 425 -16.42 -14.94 -6.90
N ALA A 426 -15.26 -15.52 -7.27
CA ALA A 426 -14.24 -15.93 -6.29
C ALA A 426 -13.65 -14.73 -5.53
N LYS A 427 -13.44 -13.60 -6.20
CA LYS A 427 -13.04 -12.34 -5.54
C LYS A 427 -14.14 -11.83 -4.63
N ALA A 428 -15.39 -11.88 -5.05
CA ALA A 428 -16.55 -11.49 -4.24
C ALA A 428 -16.68 -12.33 -2.96
N VAL A 429 -16.52 -13.67 -3.03
CA VAL A 429 -16.45 -14.56 -1.86
C VAL A 429 -15.33 -14.15 -0.91
N THR A 430 -14.16 -13.90 -1.45
CA THR A 430 -12.98 -13.47 -0.66
C THR A 430 -13.26 -12.14 0.03
N ALA A 431 -13.84 -11.18 -0.68
CA ALA A 431 -14.22 -9.88 -0.12
C ALA A 431 -15.22 -10.01 1.02
N LEU A 432 -16.28 -10.79 0.84
CA LEU A 432 -17.27 -11.05 1.88
C LEU A 432 -16.65 -11.73 3.11
N THR A 433 -15.76 -12.71 2.90
CA THR A 433 -15.09 -13.43 3.99
C THR A 433 -14.19 -12.52 4.84
N LEU A 434 -13.47 -11.62 4.19
CA LEU A 434 -12.49 -10.73 4.83
C LEU A 434 -13.05 -9.35 5.19
N GLY A 435 -14.30 -9.04 4.82
CA GLY A 435 -14.91 -7.72 5.01
C GLY A 435 -14.25 -6.64 4.15
N LYS A 436 -13.87 -6.97 2.91
CA LYS A 436 -13.29 -6.03 1.94
C LYS A 436 -14.35 -5.43 1.03
N ASP A 437 -14.08 -4.21 0.53
CA ASP A 437 -14.89 -3.62 -0.55
C ASP A 437 -14.59 -4.36 -1.85
N TYR A 438 -15.63 -4.91 -2.49
CA TYR A 438 -15.51 -5.59 -3.77
C TYR A 438 -15.97 -4.67 -4.89
N ARG A 439 -15.18 -4.59 -5.94
CA ARG A 439 -15.53 -3.92 -7.20
C ARG A 439 -15.14 -4.78 -8.37
N GLN A 440 -16.11 -5.04 -9.24
CA GLN A 440 -15.87 -5.79 -10.46
C GLN A 440 -14.78 -5.13 -11.31
N ASP A 441 -13.92 -5.93 -11.96
CA ASP A 441 -12.78 -5.47 -12.77
C ASP A 441 -11.69 -4.70 -11.99
N GLN A 442 -11.69 -4.76 -10.68
CA GLN A 442 -10.67 -4.14 -9.84
C GLN A 442 -10.06 -5.18 -8.90
N ALA A 443 -8.77 -5.06 -8.64
CA ALA A 443 -8.10 -5.87 -7.63
C ALA A 443 -8.72 -5.65 -6.24
N LEU A 444 -8.79 -6.69 -5.44
CA LEU A 444 -9.07 -6.54 -4.02
C LEU A 444 -7.95 -5.75 -3.34
N ASP A 445 -8.29 -4.90 -2.40
CA ASP A 445 -7.31 -4.12 -1.64
C ASP A 445 -6.61 -5.00 -0.59
N TRP A 446 -5.33 -5.25 -0.81
CA TRP A 446 -4.42 -5.95 0.09
C TRP A 446 -3.39 -4.99 0.73
N GLY A 447 -3.71 -3.69 0.80
CA GLY A 447 -2.75 -2.68 1.25
C GLY A 447 -1.58 -2.56 0.27
N HIS A 448 -0.36 -2.59 0.79
CA HIS A 448 0.85 -2.50 -0.04
C HIS A 448 1.09 -3.75 -0.91
N LEU A 449 0.41 -4.86 -0.64
CA LEU A 449 0.47 -6.09 -1.44
C LEU A 449 -0.47 -6.06 -2.65
N THR A 450 -1.31 -5.04 -2.79
CA THR A 450 -2.26 -4.93 -3.90
C THR A 450 -1.54 -4.86 -5.23
N GLN A 451 -1.79 -5.86 -6.10
CA GLN A 451 -1.31 -5.85 -7.48
C GLN A 451 -2.42 -5.35 -8.40
N PRO A 452 -2.16 -4.37 -9.28
CA PRO A 452 -3.14 -3.92 -10.24
C PRO A 452 -3.59 -5.07 -11.15
N GLU A 453 -4.90 -5.27 -11.29
CA GLU A 453 -5.42 -6.21 -12.26
C GLU A 453 -5.39 -5.59 -13.66
N ILE A 454 -4.90 -6.35 -14.63
CA ILE A 454 -5.04 -5.99 -16.04
C ILE A 454 -6.50 -6.24 -16.40
N GLY A 455 -7.26 -5.16 -16.61
CA GLY A 455 -8.70 -5.20 -16.88
C GLY A 455 -9.10 -6.30 -17.87
N HIS A 456 -10.08 -7.09 -17.47
CA HIS A 456 -10.59 -8.22 -18.25
C HIS A 456 -11.83 -7.86 -19.08
N GLY A 457 -12.26 -6.59 -19.06
CA GLY A 457 -13.41 -6.08 -19.80
C GLY A 457 -13.23 -6.12 -21.33
N PRO A 458 -14.25 -5.74 -22.11
CA PRO A 458 -14.25 -5.78 -23.57
C PRO A 458 -13.08 -5.00 -24.23
N SER A 459 -12.40 -4.14 -23.49
CA SER A 459 -11.15 -3.49 -23.91
C SER A 459 -9.98 -4.46 -24.14
N ARG A 460 -10.01 -5.67 -23.52
CA ARG A 460 -8.96 -6.69 -23.71
C ARG A 460 -9.05 -7.37 -25.07
N ALA A 461 -10.26 -7.55 -25.60
CA ALA A 461 -10.46 -8.02 -26.98
C ALA A 461 -9.91 -7.00 -27.97
N ALA A 462 -10.11 -5.70 -27.74
CA ALA A 462 -9.56 -4.62 -28.54
C ALA A 462 -8.03 -4.51 -28.39
N ALA A 463 -7.48 -4.66 -27.17
CA ALA A 463 -6.05 -4.66 -26.93
C ALA A 463 -5.35 -5.89 -27.54
N ARG A 464 -5.94 -7.10 -27.43
CA ARG A 464 -5.44 -8.30 -28.12
C ARG A 464 -5.53 -8.18 -29.63
N ALA A 465 -6.60 -7.61 -30.17
CA ALA A 465 -6.73 -7.34 -31.60
C ALA A 465 -5.66 -6.34 -32.08
N ALA A 466 -5.36 -5.29 -31.30
CA ALA A 466 -4.30 -4.34 -31.58
C ALA A 466 -2.90 -4.96 -31.50
N GLU A 467 -2.64 -5.83 -30.50
CA GLU A 467 -1.38 -6.55 -30.33
C GLU A 467 -1.17 -7.60 -31.42
N THR A 468 -2.23 -8.29 -31.85
CA THR A 468 -2.21 -9.23 -32.98
C THR A 468 -2.01 -8.48 -34.29
N ALA A 469 -2.63 -7.33 -34.48
CA ALA A 469 -2.44 -6.46 -35.66
C ALA A 469 -1.02 -5.89 -35.71
N SER A 470 -0.41 -5.53 -34.58
CA SER A 470 0.99 -5.07 -34.56
C SER A 470 2.00 -6.19 -34.82
N ARG A 471 1.69 -7.44 -34.47
CA ARG A 471 2.53 -8.61 -34.77
C ARG A 471 2.39 -9.11 -36.22
N THR A 472 1.27 -8.85 -36.89
CA THR A 472 1.04 -9.26 -38.27
C THR A 472 1.37 -8.15 -39.28
N GLY A 473 1.60 -6.93 -38.87
CA GLY A 473 1.95 -5.79 -39.67
C GLY A 473 3.42 -5.42 -39.59
N GLY A 474 4.32 -6.20 -40.19
CA GLY A 474 5.69 -5.74 -40.32
C GLY A 474 6.75 -6.79 -40.60
N LEU A 475 6.66 -7.47 -41.75
CA LEU A 475 7.85 -7.95 -42.45
C LEU A 475 7.84 -7.34 -43.83
N PRO A 476 8.84 -6.52 -44.23
CA PRO A 476 9.00 -6.12 -45.63
C PRO A 476 9.31 -7.37 -46.43
N ARG A 477 8.51 -7.61 -47.48
CA ARG A 477 8.86 -8.60 -48.52
C ARG A 477 10.12 -8.09 -49.22
N GLU A 478 11.25 -8.71 -48.95
CA GLU A 478 12.43 -8.61 -49.81
C GLU A 478 12.07 -9.18 -51.19
N SER A 479 12.25 -8.36 -52.21
CA SER A 479 12.18 -8.77 -53.60
C SER A 479 13.33 -9.72 -53.94
N PRO A 480 13.16 -10.75 -54.76
CA PRO A 480 14.21 -11.67 -55.13
C PRO A 480 15.23 -11.00 -56.03
N THR A 481 16.41 -10.74 -55.49
CA THR A 481 17.58 -10.33 -56.29
C THR A 481 18.12 -11.57 -57.00
N THR A 482 18.05 -11.55 -58.33
CA THR A 482 18.69 -12.47 -59.29
C THR A 482 20.19 -12.49 -59.06
N VAL A 483 20.73 -13.60 -58.58
CA VAL A 483 22.18 -13.82 -58.58
C VAL A 483 22.54 -14.60 -59.85
N SER A 484 23.18 -13.89 -60.78
CA SER A 484 23.92 -14.48 -61.90
C SER A 484 25.12 -15.23 -61.41
N ARG A 485 25.25 -16.49 -61.80
CA ARG A 485 26.45 -17.31 -61.68
C ARG A 485 27.54 -16.72 -62.58
N GLU A 486 28.69 -16.43 -62.04
CA GLU A 486 29.95 -16.53 -62.79
C GLU A 486 30.98 -17.35 -62.02
N HIS A 487 31.53 -18.32 -62.71
CA HIS A 487 32.67 -19.17 -62.37
C HIS A 487 33.96 -18.33 -62.36
N LYS A 488 34.86 -18.57 -61.43
CA LYS A 488 36.26 -19.09 -61.68
C LYS A 488 37.17 -18.85 -60.50
N CYS A 489 37.88 -19.88 -60.28
CA CYS A 489 39.16 -20.19 -59.63
C CYS A 489 39.19 -20.19 -58.13
#